data_39dad92fe56e43f5b3ce74c634205726
#
_entry.id   39dad92fe56e43f5b3ce74c634205726
#
_cell.length_a   1.000
_cell.length_b   1.000
_cell.length_c   1.000
_cell.angle_alpha   90.00
_cell.angle_beta   90.00
_cell.angle_gamma   90.00
#
_symmetry.space_group_name_H-M   'P 1'
#
loop_
_entity.id
_entity.type
_entity.pdbx_description
1 polymer ?
#
loop_
_entity_poly.entity_id
_entity_poly.type
_entity_poly.pdbx_seq_one_letter_code
_entity_poly.pdbx_strand_id
1 'polypeptide(L)'
;MRKIMILAAAVVTMACSSIASTAQTVNNFTIKRGTNISHWLSQSEERGEARRQHIKEEDFARLEELGFDFVRLPIDEEQFWDEQGNKLPEAWQLLTQALNWAGKHHLRTIVDMHIIRSHNFNAVNEGKTNVLFTSDEAMQNYINLWYQLSDVLKTYSNDSVAYELMNEPVADEHEQWNNLIFKVHKAIREREPQRTLVIGSNKWQGTWTFKYLRIPEGDKNIILSFHYYEPQVLTHYGAPWTPIGKYSGKLTYPGRLVSQADYDKAPDSLKPILKQYTSVWNRE
;
A
#
# COMPACT_ATOMS: atom_id res chain seq x y z
N MET A 1 79.48 1.76 -33.71
CA MET A 1 78.05 1.39 -33.90
C MET A 1 77.31 1.55 -32.57
N ARG A 2 76.60 2.68 -32.39
CA ARG A 2 75.81 2.98 -31.15
C ARG A 2 74.41 2.43 -31.35
N LYS A 3 73.96 1.54 -30.46
CA LYS A 3 72.59 1.05 -30.39
C LYS A 3 71.75 2.05 -29.62
N ILE A 4 70.76 2.61 -30.29
CA ILE A 4 69.70 3.45 -29.66
C ILE A 4 68.60 2.49 -29.18
N MET A 5 68.44 2.47 -27.83
CA MET A 5 67.26 1.83 -27.20
C MET A 5 66.12 2.83 -27.16
N ILE A 6 65.02 2.54 -27.83
CA ILE A 6 63.77 3.30 -27.73
C ILE A 6 62.98 2.70 -26.61
N LEU A 7 62.76 3.48 -25.54
CA LEU A 7 61.92 3.13 -24.40
C LEU A 7 60.46 3.59 -24.75
N ALA A 8 59.58 2.65 -24.99
CA ALA A 8 58.16 2.95 -25.18
C ALA A 8 57.50 3.07 -23.79
N ALA A 9 57.12 4.29 -23.39
CA ALA A 9 56.31 4.51 -22.19
C ALA A 9 54.84 4.29 -22.54
N ALA A 10 54.22 3.23 -22.03
CA ALA A 10 52.80 3.00 -22.09
C ALA A 10 52.11 3.88 -21.02
N VAL A 11 51.38 4.91 -21.47
CA VAL A 11 50.50 5.72 -20.59
C VAL A 11 49.20 4.96 -20.44
N VAL A 12 49.01 4.35 -19.27
CA VAL A 12 47.71 3.78 -18.86
C VAL A 12 46.85 4.91 -18.31
N THR A 13 45.94 5.42 -19.14
CA THR A 13 44.86 6.33 -18.65
C THR A 13 43.82 5.51 -17.94
N MET A 14 43.86 5.50 -16.60
CA MET A 14 42.73 5.05 -15.77
C MET A 14 41.60 6.08 -15.92
N ALA A 15 40.58 5.73 -16.68
CA ALA A 15 39.30 6.44 -16.65
C ALA A 15 38.64 6.13 -15.30
N CYS A 16 38.81 7.00 -14.30
CA CYS A 16 37.95 7.01 -13.11
C CYS A 16 36.57 7.44 -13.54
N SER A 17 35.69 6.48 -13.81
CA SER A 17 34.26 6.74 -13.85
C SER A 17 33.81 7.09 -12.44
N SER A 18 33.74 8.37 -12.13
CA SER A 18 33.08 8.87 -10.92
C SER A 18 31.59 8.54 -11.07
N ILE A 19 31.14 7.47 -10.43
CA ILE A 19 29.72 7.26 -10.16
C ILE A 19 29.37 8.39 -9.18
N ALA A 20 28.82 9.48 -9.73
CA ALA A 20 28.22 10.51 -8.92
C ALA A 20 26.99 9.87 -8.25
N SER A 21 27.15 9.42 -7.01
CA SER A 21 26.03 9.13 -6.14
C SER A 21 25.27 10.44 -5.97
N THR A 22 24.22 10.63 -6.76
CA THR A 22 23.29 11.74 -6.52
C THR A 22 22.66 11.49 -5.16
N ALA A 23 23.06 12.29 -4.17
CA ALA A 23 22.50 12.19 -2.82
C ALA A 23 20.98 12.33 -2.94
N GLN A 24 20.25 11.34 -2.45
CA GLN A 24 18.80 11.38 -2.44
C GLN A 24 18.31 12.58 -1.63
N THR A 25 17.52 13.45 -2.24
CA THR A 25 16.87 14.57 -1.55
C THR A 25 15.53 14.12 -0.98
N VAL A 26 15.12 14.69 0.15
CA VAL A 26 13.76 14.52 0.67
C VAL A 26 12.81 15.28 -0.25
N ASN A 27 11.75 14.63 -0.73
CA ASN A 27 10.70 15.32 -1.49
C ASN A 27 9.68 15.99 -0.54
N ASN A 28 8.73 16.72 -1.08
CA ASN A 28 7.71 17.45 -0.33
C ASN A 28 6.38 16.68 -0.21
N PHE A 29 6.38 15.36 -0.41
CA PHE A 29 5.17 14.57 -0.21
C PHE A 29 4.83 14.51 1.28
N THR A 30 4.01 15.45 1.73
CA THR A 30 3.56 15.56 3.12
C THR A 30 2.07 15.40 3.20
N ILE A 31 1.58 14.57 4.10
CA ILE A 31 0.16 14.24 4.29
C ILE A 31 -0.23 14.39 5.76
N LYS A 32 -1.49 14.78 6.02
CA LYS A 32 -2.01 14.96 7.39
C LYS A 32 -3.35 14.27 7.59
N ARG A 33 -4.30 14.48 6.67
CA ARG A 33 -5.65 13.95 6.78
C ARG A 33 -6.15 13.49 5.44
N GLY A 34 -6.40 12.20 5.29
CA GLY A 34 -6.87 11.61 4.06
C GLY A 34 -8.03 10.66 4.26
N THR A 35 -8.51 10.14 3.15
CA THR A 35 -9.50 9.07 3.11
C THR A 35 -9.16 8.05 2.04
N ASN A 36 -9.71 6.85 2.20
CA ASN A 36 -9.57 5.76 1.23
C ASN A 36 -10.71 5.85 0.20
N ILE A 37 -10.38 5.79 -1.09
CA ILE A 37 -11.35 5.66 -2.19
C ILE A 37 -11.59 4.18 -2.42
N SER A 38 -12.42 3.57 -1.57
CA SER A 38 -12.64 2.11 -1.57
C SER A 38 -13.74 1.68 -2.54
N HIS A 39 -13.78 0.38 -2.85
CA HIS A 39 -14.83 -0.30 -3.63
C HIS A 39 -15.06 0.32 -5.02
N TRP A 40 -14.03 0.75 -5.69
CA TRP A 40 -14.06 1.34 -7.03
C TRP A 40 -13.06 0.67 -7.98
N LEU A 41 -11.75 0.97 -7.81
CA LEU A 41 -10.66 0.35 -8.60
C LEU A 41 -10.06 -0.87 -7.88
N SER A 42 -10.60 -1.19 -6.71
CA SER A 42 -10.29 -2.34 -5.87
C SER A 42 -11.57 -2.85 -5.21
N GLN A 43 -11.65 -4.14 -4.97
CA GLN A 43 -12.75 -4.81 -4.24
C GLN A 43 -14.15 -4.47 -4.80
N SER A 44 -14.28 -4.34 -6.12
CA SER A 44 -15.52 -4.01 -6.80
C SER A 44 -15.71 -4.89 -8.04
N GLU A 45 -16.93 -5.36 -8.25
CA GLU A 45 -17.32 -6.08 -9.47
C GLU A 45 -17.92 -5.15 -10.53
N GLU A 46 -18.14 -3.88 -10.21
CA GLU A 46 -18.68 -2.89 -11.13
C GLU A 46 -17.76 -2.66 -12.32
N ARG A 47 -18.34 -2.55 -13.51
CA ARG A 47 -17.66 -2.26 -14.77
C ARG A 47 -18.53 -1.31 -15.61
N GLY A 48 -17.93 -0.70 -16.62
CA GLY A 48 -18.64 0.18 -17.54
C GLY A 48 -19.22 1.42 -16.85
N GLU A 49 -20.47 1.74 -17.18
CA GLU A 49 -21.12 2.98 -16.71
C GLU A 49 -21.27 3.02 -15.18
N ALA A 50 -21.68 1.91 -14.53
CA ALA A 50 -21.80 1.85 -13.08
C ALA A 50 -20.48 2.25 -12.39
N ARG A 51 -19.37 1.67 -12.85
CA ARG A 51 -18.03 1.97 -12.34
C ARG A 51 -17.62 3.42 -12.60
N ARG A 52 -17.92 3.97 -13.79
CA ARG A 52 -17.63 5.39 -14.14
C ARG A 52 -18.41 6.38 -13.30
N GLN A 53 -19.61 5.99 -12.84
CA GLN A 53 -20.47 6.84 -12.02
C GLN A 53 -20.27 6.69 -10.52
N HIS A 54 -19.46 5.70 -10.09
CA HIS A 54 -19.26 5.38 -8.67
C HIS A 54 -18.48 6.50 -7.96
N ILE A 55 -17.40 6.98 -8.54
CA ILE A 55 -16.59 8.11 -8.05
C ILE A 55 -16.50 9.17 -9.15
N LYS A 56 -16.63 10.44 -8.76
CA LYS A 56 -16.66 11.61 -9.65
C LYS A 56 -15.73 12.70 -9.14
N GLU A 57 -15.53 13.72 -9.97
CA GLU A 57 -14.73 14.88 -9.61
C GLU A 57 -15.31 15.65 -8.40
N GLU A 58 -16.65 15.71 -8.29
CA GLU A 58 -17.34 16.37 -7.18
C GLU A 58 -17.00 15.76 -5.82
N ASP A 59 -16.66 14.45 -5.77
CA ASP A 59 -16.23 13.78 -4.54
C ASP A 59 -14.88 14.33 -4.10
N PHE A 60 -13.94 14.55 -5.02
CA PHE A 60 -12.64 15.16 -4.74
C PHE A 60 -12.78 16.62 -4.31
N ALA A 61 -13.64 17.39 -4.98
CA ALA A 61 -13.98 18.75 -4.56
C ALA A 61 -14.52 18.78 -3.13
N ARG A 62 -15.41 17.85 -2.80
CA ARG A 62 -15.97 17.74 -1.45
C ARG A 62 -14.93 17.37 -0.39
N LEU A 63 -13.97 16.51 -0.72
CA LEU A 63 -12.87 16.19 0.18
C LEU A 63 -11.98 17.41 0.46
N GLU A 64 -11.66 18.21 -0.55
CA GLU A 64 -10.93 19.48 -0.38
C GLU A 64 -11.69 20.44 0.53
N GLU A 65 -12.99 20.68 0.31
CA GLU A 65 -13.86 21.52 1.15
C GLU A 65 -13.87 21.05 2.62
N LEU A 66 -13.82 19.74 2.86
CA LEU A 66 -13.75 19.15 4.20
C LEU A 66 -12.35 19.22 4.81
N GLY A 67 -11.37 19.78 4.08
CA GLY A 67 -10.00 19.97 4.50
C GLY A 67 -9.17 18.70 4.54
N PHE A 68 -9.47 17.71 3.71
CA PHE A 68 -8.57 16.60 3.42
C PHE A 68 -7.41 17.10 2.56
N ASP A 69 -6.24 16.49 2.67
CA ASP A 69 -5.05 16.83 1.89
C ASP A 69 -4.49 15.67 1.09
N PHE A 70 -5.07 14.46 1.24
CA PHE A 70 -4.74 13.33 0.38
C PHE A 70 -5.89 12.31 0.28
N VAL A 71 -5.80 11.47 -0.74
CA VAL A 71 -6.59 10.26 -0.91
C VAL A 71 -5.66 9.05 -1.04
N ARG A 72 -6.07 7.92 -0.48
CA ARG A 72 -5.48 6.62 -0.79
C ARG A 72 -6.37 5.94 -1.83
N LEU A 73 -5.78 5.52 -2.93
CA LEU A 73 -6.46 4.94 -4.07
C LEU A 73 -6.03 3.48 -4.25
N PRO A 74 -6.79 2.52 -3.69
CA PRO A 74 -6.52 1.10 -3.85
C PRO A 74 -6.79 0.65 -5.28
N ILE A 75 -5.93 -0.22 -5.80
CA ILE A 75 -6.09 -0.86 -7.11
C ILE A 75 -5.87 -2.36 -7.00
N ASP A 76 -6.67 -3.15 -7.71
CA ASP A 76 -6.49 -4.60 -7.81
C ASP A 76 -5.93 -4.99 -9.17
N GLU A 77 -5.04 -5.97 -9.20
CA GLU A 77 -4.44 -6.47 -10.45
C GLU A 77 -5.52 -6.84 -11.48
N GLU A 78 -6.55 -7.58 -11.08
CA GLU A 78 -7.62 -8.03 -11.98
C GLU A 78 -8.45 -6.90 -12.60
N GLN A 79 -8.41 -5.69 -12.00
CA GLN A 79 -9.08 -4.51 -12.50
C GLN A 79 -8.29 -3.84 -13.64
N PHE A 80 -6.97 -3.97 -13.61
CA PHE A 80 -6.01 -3.25 -14.46
C PHE A 80 -5.41 -4.12 -15.56
N TRP A 81 -5.33 -5.44 -15.34
CA TRP A 81 -4.74 -6.39 -16.29
C TRP A 81 -5.60 -7.63 -16.41
N ASP A 82 -5.70 -8.14 -17.64
CA ASP A 82 -6.27 -9.46 -17.90
C ASP A 82 -5.35 -10.60 -17.41
N GLU A 83 -5.77 -11.85 -17.59
CA GLU A 83 -4.99 -13.03 -17.19
C GLU A 83 -3.69 -13.19 -18.00
N GLN A 84 -3.60 -12.57 -19.17
CA GLN A 84 -2.41 -12.57 -20.02
C GLN A 84 -1.48 -11.37 -19.72
N GLY A 85 -1.84 -10.51 -18.75
CA GLY A 85 -1.07 -9.33 -18.37
C GLY A 85 -1.26 -8.13 -19.30
N ASN A 86 -2.26 -8.14 -20.19
CA ASN A 86 -2.59 -6.99 -21.03
C ASN A 86 -3.38 -5.96 -20.21
N LYS A 87 -3.12 -4.69 -20.48
CA LYS A 87 -3.81 -3.59 -19.80
C LYS A 87 -5.30 -3.53 -20.16
N LEU A 88 -6.18 -3.41 -19.15
CA LEU A 88 -7.61 -3.17 -19.29
C LEU A 88 -7.87 -1.66 -19.35
N PRO A 89 -8.17 -1.06 -20.52
CA PRO A 89 -8.11 0.39 -20.73
C PRO A 89 -8.97 1.22 -19.77
N GLU A 90 -10.15 0.71 -19.40
CA GLU A 90 -11.09 1.45 -18.54
C GLU A 90 -10.46 1.80 -17.18
N ALA A 91 -9.85 0.83 -16.50
CA ALA A 91 -9.25 1.08 -15.19
C ALA A 91 -8.09 2.09 -15.25
N TRP A 92 -7.26 2.00 -16.29
CA TRP A 92 -6.16 2.94 -16.51
C TRP A 92 -6.66 4.36 -16.80
N GLN A 93 -7.75 4.50 -17.54
CA GLN A 93 -8.41 5.80 -17.77
C GLN A 93 -8.94 6.38 -16.46
N LEU A 94 -9.62 5.58 -15.65
CA LEU A 94 -10.18 6.01 -14.37
C LEU A 94 -9.09 6.36 -13.36
N LEU A 95 -7.99 5.62 -13.31
CA LEU A 95 -6.81 5.98 -12.49
C LEU A 95 -6.27 7.36 -12.89
N THR A 96 -6.07 7.58 -14.20
CA THR A 96 -5.58 8.87 -14.71
C THR A 96 -6.54 10.02 -14.39
N GLN A 97 -7.85 9.79 -14.53
CA GLN A 97 -8.87 10.77 -14.14
C GLN A 97 -8.80 11.09 -12.64
N ALA A 98 -8.74 10.06 -11.77
CA ALA A 98 -8.65 10.25 -10.32
C ALA A 98 -7.42 11.07 -9.93
N LEU A 99 -6.27 10.78 -10.52
CA LEU A 99 -5.02 11.54 -10.27
C LEU A 99 -5.15 13.01 -10.73
N ASN A 100 -5.80 13.25 -11.86
CA ASN A 100 -6.05 14.61 -12.36
C ASN A 100 -7.04 15.37 -11.47
N TRP A 101 -8.12 14.72 -11.02
CA TRP A 101 -9.07 15.31 -10.08
C TRP A 101 -8.40 15.61 -8.73
N ALA A 102 -7.62 14.66 -8.20
CA ALA A 102 -6.86 14.89 -6.97
C ALA A 102 -5.94 16.11 -7.10
N GLY A 103 -5.16 16.21 -8.19
CA GLY A 103 -4.28 17.34 -8.44
C GLY A 103 -5.04 18.67 -8.58
N LYS A 104 -6.18 18.69 -9.27
CA LYS A 104 -7.05 19.86 -9.43
C LYS A 104 -7.59 20.36 -8.08
N HIS A 105 -7.90 19.44 -7.16
CA HIS A 105 -8.45 19.73 -5.84
C HIS A 105 -7.40 19.70 -4.73
N HIS A 106 -6.13 19.93 -5.05
CA HIS A 106 -5.01 20.05 -4.12
C HIS A 106 -4.82 18.83 -3.20
N LEU A 107 -5.31 17.65 -3.61
CA LEU A 107 -5.16 16.40 -2.89
C LEU A 107 -3.95 15.63 -3.43
N ARG A 108 -3.12 15.12 -2.54
CA ARG A 108 -2.10 14.13 -2.88
C ARG A 108 -2.73 12.76 -3.02
N THR A 109 -2.10 11.88 -3.77
CA THR A 109 -2.60 10.51 -3.95
C THR A 109 -1.56 9.48 -3.53
N ILE A 110 -1.96 8.53 -2.69
CA ILE A 110 -1.22 7.30 -2.47
C ILE A 110 -1.88 6.24 -3.34
N VAL A 111 -1.20 5.74 -4.36
CA VAL A 111 -1.65 4.60 -5.16
C VAL A 111 -1.20 3.33 -4.45
N ASP A 112 -2.16 2.52 -4.07
CA ASP A 112 -1.97 1.31 -3.27
C ASP A 112 -2.22 0.05 -4.11
N MET A 113 -1.21 -0.82 -4.21
CA MET A 113 -1.39 -2.15 -4.77
C MET A 113 -2.13 -3.03 -3.75
N HIS A 114 -3.44 -3.17 -3.92
CA HIS A 114 -4.32 -3.69 -2.88
C HIS A 114 -4.46 -5.21 -2.91
N ILE A 115 -4.91 -5.75 -4.03
CA ILE A 115 -5.02 -7.20 -4.27
C ILE A 115 -4.33 -7.55 -5.58
N ILE A 116 -3.53 -8.60 -5.55
CA ILE A 116 -2.94 -9.19 -6.75
C ILE A 116 -3.24 -10.69 -6.80
N ARG A 117 -3.20 -11.30 -7.99
CA ARG A 117 -3.53 -12.73 -8.17
C ARG A 117 -2.68 -13.66 -7.32
N SER A 118 -1.43 -13.27 -7.05
CA SER A 118 -0.49 -14.04 -6.22
C SER A 118 -0.58 -13.74 -4.72
N HIS A 119 -1.36 -12.71 -4.31
CA HIS A 119 -1.55 -12.32 -2.92
C HIS A 119 -2.91 -11.67 -2.68
N ASN A 120 -3.65 -12.19 -1.71
CA ASN A 120 -4.85 -11.60 -1.15
C ASN A 120 -4.78 -11.69 0.38
N PHE A 121 -4.98 -10.57 1.07
CA PHE A 121 -4.93 -10.49 2.53
C PHE A 121 -6.00 -11.34 3.24
N ASN A 122 -7.08 -11.73 2.54
CA ASN A 122 -8.13 -12.64 3.01
C ASN A 122 -7.96 -14.09 2.50
N ALA A 123 -6.88 -14.41 1.77
CA ALA A 123 -6.70 -15.73 1.13
C ALA A 123 -6.92 -16.90 2.08
N VAL A 124 -6.44 -16.81 3.33
CA VAL A 124 -6.60 -17.88 4.34
C VAL A 124 -8.08 -18.10 4.68
N ASN A 125 -8.88 -17.04 4.78
CA ASN A 125 -10.32 -17.12 5.06
C ASN A 125 -11.12 -17.67 3.86
N GLU A 126 -10.58 -17.52 2.65
CA GLU A 126 -11.15 -17.99 1.40
C GLU A 126 -10.63 -19.38 0.97
N GLY A 127 -9.78 -20.03 1.78
CA GLY A 127 -9.16 -21.30 1.44
C GLY A 127 -8.15 -21.22 0.29
N LYS A 128 -7.60 -20.03 0.01
CA LYS A 128 -6.58 -19.79 -1.00
C LYS A 128 -5.19 -19.69 -0.38
N THR A 129 -4.16 -19.89 -1.19
CA THR A 129 -2.76 -19.80 -0.77
C THR A 129 -2.10 -18.62 -1.47
N ASN A 130 -1.41 -17.77 -0.71
CA ASN A 130 -0.57 -16.72 -1.24
C ASN A 130 0.78 -17.30 -1.70
N VAL A 131 1.08 -17.19 -2.98
CA VAL A 131 2.34 -17.69 -3.55
C VAL A 131 3.38 -16.58 -3.78
N LEU A 132 2.99 -15.32 -3.62
CA LEU A 132 3.86 -14.17 -3.87
C LEU A 132 5.19 -14.24 -3.11
N PHE A 133 5.16 -14.67 -1.85
CA PHE A 133 6.32 -14.63 -0.96
C PHE A 133 7.24 -15.84 -1.09
N THR A 134 6.85 -16.85 -1.88
CA THR A 134 7.58 -18.13 -2.03
C THR A 134 7.94 -18.46 -3.47
N SER A 135 7.35 -17.78 -4.46
CA SER A 135 7.60 -17.98 -5.88
C SER A 135 8.40 -16.82 -6.48
N ASP A 136 9.60 -17.09 -7.01
CA ASP A 136 10.38 -16.07 -7.70
C ASP A 136 9.67 -15.52 -8.95
N GLU A 137 8.90 -16.37 -9.65
CA GLU A 137 8.07 -15.93 -10.78
C GLU A 137 6.99 -14.94 -10.31
N ALA A 138 6.28 -15.24 -9.23
CA ALA A 138 5.26 -14.34 -8.68
C ALA A 138 5.87 -13.01 -8.20
N MET A 139 7.03 -13.04 -7.56
CA MET A 139 7.77 -11.82 -7.18
C MET A 139 8.16 -10.99 -8.40
N GLN A 140 8.65 -11.65 -9.47
CA GLN A 140 9.03 -10.93 -10.68
C GLN A 140 7.80 -10.34 -11.39
N ASN A 141 6.68 -11.07 -11.45
CA ASN A 141 5.43 -10.56 -12.01
C ASN A 141 4.95 -9.34 -11.21
N TYR A 142 5.02 -9.39 -9.88
CA TYR A 142 4.67 -8.25 -9.03
C TYR A 142 5.55 -7.02 -9.30
N ILE A 143 6.85 -7.20 -9.47
CA ILE A 143 7.77 -6.11 -9.87
C ILE A 143 7.37 -5.55 -11.25
N ASN A 144 6.99 -6.42 -12.20
CA ASN A 144 6.55 -5.99 -13.52
C ASN A 144 5.25 -5.18 -13.48
N LEU A 145 4.31 -5.47 -12.57
CA LEU A 145 3.12 -4.64 -12.34
C LEU A 145 3.53 -3.23 -11.88
N TRP A 146 4.47 -3.13 -10.94
CA TRP A 146 5.02 -1.84 -10.52
C TRP A 146 5.74 -1.10 -11.64
N TYR A 147 6.46 -1.79 -12.51
CA TYR A 147 7.06 -1.16 -13.68
C TYR A 147 6.01 -0.55 -14.61
N GLN A 148 4.93 -1.26 -14.86
CA GLN A 148 3.85 -0.77 -15.72
C GLN A 148 3.08 0.39 -15.08
N LEU A 149 2.89 0.37 -13.76
CA LEU A 149 2.33 1.51 -13.00
C LEU A 149 3.26 2.71 -13.06
N SER A 150 4.55 2.52 -12.79
CA SER A 150 5.56 3.57 -12.85
C SER A 150 5.60 4.26 -14.23
N ASP A 151 5.40 3.53 -15.33
CA ASP A 151 5.38 4.13 -16.68
C ASP A 151 4.30 5.21 -16.84
N VAL A 152 3.19 5.09 -16.12
CA VAL A 152 2.12 6.10 -16.07
C VAL A 152 2.35 7.10 -14.93
N LEU A 153 2.61 6.61 -13.72
CA LEU A 153 2.63 7.43 -12.51
C LEU A 153 3.84 8.36 -12.42
N LYS A 154 4.98 8.02 -13.05
CA LYS A 154 6.19 8.86 -13.08
C LYS A 154 5.99 10.21 -13.76
N THR A 155 4.90 10.38 -14.54
CA THR A 155 4.56 11.67 -15.16
C THR A 155 3.98 12.67 -14.16
N TYR A 156 3.56 12.21 -12.99
CA TYR A 156 3.09 13.03 -11.88
C TYR A 156 4.23 13.40 -10.94
N SER A 157 4.17 14.59 -10.35
CA SER A 157 5.18 15.06 -9.40
C SER A 157 5.37 14.10 -8.23
N ASN A 158 6.60 13.98 -7.73
CA ASN A 158 6.93 13.27 -6.49
C ASN A 158 6.24 13.87 -5.26
N ASP A 159 5.83 15.15 -5.33
CA ASP A 159 5.11 15.84 -4.26
C ASP A 159 3.61 15.54 -4.27
N SER A 160 3.08 14.97 -5.36
CA SER A 160 1.64 14.72 -5.53
C SER A 160 1.25 13.24 -5.47
N VAL A 161 2.14 12.32 -5.87
CA VAL A 161 1.84 10.89 -5.93
C VAL A 161 2.89 10.08 -5.19
N ALA A 162 2.45 9.18 -4.32
CA ALA A 162 3.26 8.17 -3.64
C ALA A 162 2.75 6.76 -3.96
N TYR A 163 3.59 5.74 -3.77
CA TYR A 163 3.29 4.35 -4.02
C TYR A 163 3.25 3.57 -2.72
N GLU A 164 2.11 2.99 -2.38
CA GLU A 164 2.03 2.00 -1.30
C GLU A 164 2.31 0.62 -1.91
N LEU A 165 3.40 0.01 -1.46
CA LEU A 165 3.90 -1.19 -2.10
C LEU A 165 2.87 -2.31 -2.08
N MET A 166 2.18 -2.50 -0.97
CA MET A 166 1.15 -3.54 -0.83
C MET A 166 0.23 -3.24 0.35
N ASN A 167 -1.06 -3.46 0.14
CA ASN A 167 -2.04 -3.55 1.23
C ASN A 167 -1.87 -4.85 2.00
N GLU A 168 -1.76 -4.75 3.31
CA GLU A 168 -1.89 -5.88 4.24
C GLU A 168 -1.14 -7.16 3.84
N PRO A 169 0.19 -7.14 3.70
CA PRO A 169 0.96 -8.35 3.41
C PRO A 169 0.76 -9.41 4.51
N VAL A 170 0.57 -10.68 4.10
CA VAL A 170 0.37 -11.84 5.00
C VAL A 170 1.31 -12.99 4.67
N ALA A 171 2.60 -12.69 4.60
CA ALA A 171 3.65 -13.70 4.45
C ALA A 171 3.70 -14.62 5.68
N ASP A 172 4.07 -15.88 5.51
CA ASP A 172 4.21 -16.82 6.63
C ASP A 172 5.27 -16.33 7.62
N GLU A 173 6.44 -15.95 7.11
CA GLU A 173 7.56 -15.39 7.87
C GLU A 173 7.76 -13.91 7.55
N HIS A 174 8.13 -13.10 8.55
CA HIS A 174 8.34 -11.66 8.37
C HIS A 174 9.45 -11.35 7.36
N GLU A 175 10.49 -12.19 7.32
CA GLU A 175 11.60 -12.00 6.39
C GLU A 175 11.22 -12.18 4.93
N GLN A 176 10.21 -12.96 4.61
CA GLN A 176 9.72 -13.09 3.23
C GLN A 176 9.19 -11.75 2.72
N TRP A 177 8.40 -11.05 3.54
CA TRP A 177 7.93 -9.69 3.21
C TRP A 177 9.09 -8.68 3.15
N ASN A 178 9.99 -8.69 4.12
CA ASN A 178 11.18 -7.83 4.11
C ASN A 178 12.00 -8.02 2.81
N ASN A 179 12.24 -9.26 2.40
CA ASN A 179 12.96 -9.57 1.17
C ASN A 179 12.26 -9.03 -0.07
N LEU A 180 10.92 -9.11 -0.14
CA LEU A 180 10.15 -8.54 -1.24
C LEU A 180 10.22 -7.02 -1.23
N ILE A 181 10.12 -6.36 -0.07
CA ILE A 181 10.31 -4.91 0.07
C ILE A 181 11.62 -4.48 -0.59
N PHE A 182 12.75 -5.15 -0.26
CA PHE A 182 14.06 -4.78 -0.81
C PHE A 182 14.13 -4.98 -2.33
N LYS A 183 13.55 -6.06 -2.87
CA LYS A 183 13.49 -6.31 -4.31
C LYS A 183 12.69 -5.22 -5.04
N VAL A 184 11.49 -4.91 -4.57
CA VAL A 184 10.58 -3.91 -5.17
C VAL A 184 11.13 -2.50 -5.01
N HIS A 185 11.64 -2.17 -3.83
CA HIS A 185 12.31 -0.89 -3.57
C HIS A 185 13.44 -0.66 -4.58
N LYS A 186 14.35 -1.62 -4.74
CA LYS A 186 15.44 -1.51 -5.71
C LYS A 186 14.91 -1.23 -7.11
N ALA A 187 13.93 -2.02 -7.55
CA ALA A 187 13.33 -1.90 -8.88
C ALA A 187 12.70 -0.51 -9.13
N ILE A 188 11.98 0.03 -8.13
CA ILE A 188 11.39 1.37 -8.24
C ILE A 188 12.47 2.45 -8.20
N ARG A 189 13.50 2.34 -7.33
CA ARG A 189 14.58 3.34 -7.21
C ARG A 189 15.44 3.46 -8.45
N GLU A 190 15.60 2.40 -9.23
CA GLU A 190 16.28 2.44 -10.54
C GLU A 190 15.55 3.33 -11.54
N ARG A 191 14.24 3.49 -11.42
CA ARG A 191 13.39 4.31 -12.32
C ARG A 191 13.04 5.66 -11.72
N GLU A 192 12.74 5.69 -10.44
CA GLU A 192 12.22 6.85 -9.71
C GLU A 192 12.95 7.02 -8.36
N PRO A 193 14.17 7.57 -8.38
CA PRO A 193 15.00 7.69 -7.17
C PRO A 193 14.37 8.50 -6.04
N GLN A 194 13.42 9.39 -6.37
CA GLN A 194 12.83 10.34 -5.40
C GLN A 194 11.37 10.00 -5.03
N ARG A 195 10.73 9.01 -5.67
CA ARG A 195 9.32 8.68 -5.41
C ARG A 195 9.10 8.28 -3.96
N THR A 196 8.12 8.87 -3.29
CA THR A 196 7.75 8.40 -1.94
C THR A 196 7.15 7.01 -2.00
N LEU A 197 7.67 6.11 -1.17
CA LEU A 197 7.15 4.77 -0.97
C LEU A 197 6.47 4.69 0.39
N VAL A 198 5.29 4.07 0.45
CA VAL A 198 4.56 3.79 1.68
C VAL A 198 4.70 2.30 1.95
N ILE A 199 5.19 1.96 3.14
CA ILE A 199 5.55 0.57 3.50
C ILE A 199 4.98 0.25 4.88
N GLY A 200 4.20 -0.81 4.95
CA GLY A 200 3.71 -1.35 6.21
C GLY A 200 4.39 -2.67 6.59
N SER A 201 4.18 -3.11 7.81
CA SER A 201 4.70 -4.37 8.31
C SER A 201 3.89 -5.58 7.84
N ASN A 202 4.44 -6.79 7.97
CA ASN A 202 3.71 -8.05 7.69
C ASN A 202 2.51 -8.25 8.64
N LYS A 203 1.66 -9.23 8.34
CA LYS A 203 0.45 -9.58 9.12
C LYS A 203 -0.50 -8.39 9.25
N TRP A 204 -1.11 -8.02 8.09
CA TRP A 204 -2.13 -6.97 7.94
C TRP A 204 -1.67 -5.58 8.39
N GLN A 205 -0.39 -5.25 8.21
CA GLN A 205 0.20 -3.97 8.63
C GLN A 205 -0.06 -3.66 10.13
N GLY A 206 -0.17 -4.71 10.96
CA GLY A 206 -0.44 -4.56 12.37
C GLY A 206 0.72 -3.90 13.12
N THR A 207 0.41 -3.01 14.08
CA THR A 207 1.43 -2.29 14.87
C THR A 207 2.35 -3.24 15.65
N TRP A 208 1.86 -4.41 16.07
CA TRP A 208 2.63 -5.42 16.81
C TRP A 208 3.74 -6.10 16.01
N THR A 209 3.70 -5.99 14.67
CA THR A 209 4.71 -6.57 13.77
C THR A 209 5.76 -5.56 13.29
N PHE A 210 5.63 -4.28 13.64
CA PHE A 210 6.62 -3.25 13.28
C PHE A 210 8.03 -3.59 13.73
N LYS A 211 8.22 -4.22 14.87
CA LYS A 211 9.53 -4.65 15.37
C LYS A 211 10.26 -5.66 14.47
N TYR A 212 9.55 -6.26 13.54
CA TYR A 212 10.12 -7.18 12.55
C TYR A 212 10.28 -6.55 11.15
N LEU A 213 9.74 -5.34 10.97
CA LEU A 213 9.85 -4.63 9.69
C LEU A 213 11.28 -4.15 9.48
N ARG A 214 11.83 -4.46 8.31
CA ARG A 214 13.10 -3.92 7.83
C ARG A 214 12.85 -3.10 6.57
N ILE A 215 13.37 -1.90 6.55
CA ILE A 215 13.30 -0.99 5.40
C ILE A 215 14.71 -0.71 4.89
N PRO A 216 14.86 -0.32 3.61
CA PRO A 216 16.14 0.12 3.06
C PRO A 216 16.70 1.31 3.83
N GLU A 217 17.92 1.14 4.37
CA GLU A 217 18.60 2.18 5.14
C GLU A 217 18.98 3.38 4.28
N GLY A 218 18.89 4.57 4.86
CA GLY A 218 19.30 5.83 4.22
C GLY A 218 18.31 6.38 3.21
N ASP A 219 17.23 5.66 2.85
CA ASP A 219 16.18 6.19 2.00
C ASP A 219 15.32 7.19 2.78
N LYS A 220 15.31 8.45 2.33
CA LYS A 220 14.59 9.56 2.98
C LYS A 220 13.15 9.72 2.50
N ASN A 221 12.74 8.98 1.46
CA ASN A 221 11.44 9.08 0.85
C ASN A 221 10.61 7.80 1.11
N ILE A 222 10.60 7.36 2.38
CA ILE A 222 9.77 6.26 2.87
C ILE A 222 8.84 6.79 3.96
N ILE A 223 7.56 6.46 3.84
CA ILE A 223 6.53 6.65 4.87
C ILE A 223 6.18 5.26 5.42
N LEU A 224 6.20 5.10 6.74
CA LEU A 224 5.73 3.88 7.37
C LEU A 224 4.23 3.97 7.62
N SER A 225 3.49 2.93 7.22
CA SER A 225 2.05 2.83 7.42
C SER A 225 1.70 1.67 8.34
N PHE A 226 0.58 1.78 9.02
CA PHE A 226 0.00 0.70 9.80
C PHE A 226 -1.52 0.76 9.74
N HIS A 227 -2.16 -0.39 9.91
CA HIS A 227 -3.60 -0.50 10.06
C HIS A 227 -3.94 -0.68 11.55
N TYR A 228 -4.93 0.10 12.01
CA TYR A 228 -5.34 0.07 13.40
C TYR A 228 -6.87 0.18 13.51
N TYR A 229 -7.48 -0.91 13.93
CA TYR A 229 -8.94 -1.05 14.00
C TYR A 229 -9.47 -1.18 15.43
N GLU A 230 -8.62 -0.99 16.45
CA GLU A 230 -9.10 -1.06 17.81
C GLU A 230 -9.93 0.19 18.20
N PRO A 231 -11.01 0.00 18.90
CA PRO A 231 -11.59 -1.28 19.36
C PRO A 231 -12.38 -1.99 18.23
N GLN A 232 -12.00 -3.21 17.89
CA GLN A 232 -12.58 -3.94 16.74
C GLN A 232 -14.10 -4.13 16.85
N VAL A 233 -14.65 -4.26 18.07
CA VAL A 233 -16.10 -4.37 18.25
C VAL A 233 -16.86 -3.16 17.70
N LEU A 234 -16.22 -1.99 17.65
CA LEU A 234 -16.78 -0.77 17.08
C LEU A 234 -16.54 -0.69 15.57
N THR A 235 -15.29 -0.88 15.14
CA THR A 235 -14.89 -0.71 13.74
C THR A 235 -15.38 -1.83 12.83
N HIS A 236 -15.59 -3.03 13.37
CA HIS A 236 -16.11 -4.21 12.66
C HIS A 236 -17.54 -4.59 13.08
N TYR A 237 -18.28 -3.65 13.68
CA TYR A 237 -19.68 -3.89 14.03
C TYR A 237 -20.51 -4.21 12.78
N GLY A 238 -21.15 -5.39 12.76
CA GLY A 238 -21.92 -5.86 11.61
C GLY A 238 -21.08 -6.30 10.40
N ALA A 239 -19.76 -6.35 10.50
CA ALA A 239 -18.87 -6.79 9.41
C ALA A 239 -18.94 -8.31 9.23
N PRO A 240 -19.51 -8.83 8.11
CA PRO A 240 -19.81 -10.26 7.96
C PRO A 240 -18.56 -11.14 7.85
N TRP A 241 -17.41 -10.56 7.52
CA TRP A 241 -16.14 -11.28 7.36
C TRP A 241 -15.38 -11.51 8.68
N THR A 242 -15.88 -11.01 9.82
CA THR A 242 -15.25 -11.19 11.12
C THR A 242 -16.19 -11.89 12.11
N PRO A 243 -15.67 -12.71 13.05
CA PRO A 243 -16.48 -13.27 14.12
C PRO A 243 -17.16 -12.18 14.98
N ILE A 244 -16.46 -11.07 15.25
CA ILE A 244 -16.97 -9.97 16.07
C ILE A 244 -18.12 -9.22 15.40
N GLY A 245 -18.20 -9.23 14.06
CA GLY A 245 -19.30 -8.63 13.31
C GLY A 245 -20.67 -9.32 13.56
N LYS A 246 -20.67 -10.53 14.14
CA LYS A 246 -21.90 -11.22 14.58
C LYS A 246 -22.47 -10.65 15.88
N TYR A 247 -21.75 -9.76 16.56
CA TYR A 247 -22.26 -9.09 17.73
C TYR A 247 -23.31 -8.05 17.32
N SER A 248 -24.52 -8.12 17.91
CA SER A 248 -25.64 -7.26 17.62
C SER A 248 -26.11 -6.43 18.82
N GLY A 249 -25.38 -6.49 19.94
CA GLY A 249 -25.69 -5.71 21.14
C GLY A 249 -25.35 -4.23 20.95
N LYS A 250 -25.84 -3.39 21.87
CA LYS A 250 -25.57 -1.96 21.85
C LYS A 250 -24.10 -1.67 22.17
N LEU A 251 -23.51 -0.73 21.46
CA LEU A 251 -22.17 -0.19 21.73
C LEU A 251 -22.25 1.22 22.32
N THR A 252 -21.33 1.53 23.24
CA THR A 252 -21.21 2.87 23.84
C THR A 252 -19.75 3.30 23.83
N TYR A 253 -19.42 4.38 23.12
CA TYR A 253 -18.06 4.92 23.06
C TYR A 253 -18.07 6.46 23.20
N PRO A 254 -17.19 7.06 23.99
CA PRO A 254 -16.21 6.42 24.88
C PRO A 254 -16.88 5.78 26.10
N GLY A 255 -16.16 4.87 26.75
CA GLY A 255 -16.62 4.19 27.95
C GLY A 255 -16.56 2.66 27.83
N ARG A 256 -17.49 1.99 28.49
CA ARG A 256 -17.61 0.54 28.42
C ARG A 256 -18.35 0.14 27.13
N LEU A 257 -17.60 -0.31 26.12
CA LEU A 257 -18.14 -0.59 24.79
C LEU A 257 -19.26 -1.61 24.80
N VAL A 258 -19.08 -2.72 25.54
CA VAL A 258 -20.06 -3.78 25.73
C VAL A 258 -20.50 -3.79 27.19
N SER A 259 -21.80 -3.60 27.44
CA SER A 259 -22.33 -3.68 28.80
C SER A 259 -22.19 -5.10 29.37
N GLN A 260 -22.09 -5.24 30.69
CA GLN A 260 -22.07 -6.58 31.30
C GLN A 260 -23.33 -7.38 30.94
N ALA A 261 -24.49 -6.72 30.92
CA ALA A 261 -25.74 -7.37 30.57
C ALA A 261 -25.80 -7.89 29.13
N ASP A 262 -25.18 -7.16 28.17
CA ASP A 262 -25.09 -7.60 26.78
C ASP A 262 -24.03 -8.69 26.60
N TYR A 263 -22.92 -8.61 27.34
CA TYR A 263 -21.91 -9.68 27.38
C TYR A 263 -22.48 -11.00 27.90
N ASP A 264 -23.27 -10.95 28.99
CA ASP A 264 -23.86 -12.15 29.59
C ASP A 264 -24.85 -12.84 28.65
N LYS A 265 -25.56 -12.05 27.80
CA LYS A 265 -26.49 -12.53 26.79
C LYS A 265 -25.83 -12.96 25.47
N ALA A 266 -24.57 -12.58 25.27
CA ALA A 266 -23.87 -12.90 24.02
C ALA A 266 -23.67 -14.42 23.87
N PRO A 267 -23.66 -14.94 22.63
CA PRO A 267 -23.30 -16.32 22.37
C PRO A 267 -21.92 -16.68 22.95
N ASP A 268 -21.78 -17.87 23.48
CA ASP A 268 -20.53 -18.33 24.12
C ASP A 268 -19.34 -18.24 23.17
N SER A 269 -19.55 -18.42 21.87
CA SER A 269 -18.52 -18.28 20.84
C SER A 269 -17.96 -16.87 20.71
N LEU A 270 -18.74 -15.84 21.11
CA LEU A 270 -18.30 -14.43 21.05
C LEU A 270 -17.69 -13.94 22.39
N LYS A 271 -18.02 -14.57 23.50
CA LYS A 271 -17.58 -14.14 24.83
C LYS A 271 -16.06 -13.95 24.95
N PRO A 272 -15.20 -14.85 24.44
CA PRO A 272 -13.74 -14.67 24.50
C PRO A 272 -13.30 -13.36 23.84
N ILE A 273 -13.88 -13.02 22.67
CA ILE A 273 -13.55 -11.81 21.91
C ILE A 273 -14.12 -10.55 22.62
N LEU A 274 -15.34 -10.63 23.13
CA LEU A 274 -16.05 -9.49 23.74
C LEU A 274 -15.52 -9.12 25.13
N LYS A 275 -14.88 -10.03 25.83
CA LYS A 275 -14.44 -9.84 27.22
C LYS A 275 -13.60 -8.57 27.41
N GLN A 276 -12.68 -8.28 26.54
CA GLN A 276 -11.84 -7.08 26.60
C GLN A 276 -12.64 -5.78 26.49
N TYR A 277 -13.78 -5.79 25.80
CA TYR A 277 -14.61 -4.62 25.55
C TYR A 277 -15.64 -4.35 26.66
N THR A 278 -15.68 -5.20 27.68
CA THR A 278 -16.43 -4.94 28.93
C THR A 278 -15.67 -4.02 29.89
N SER A 279 -14.39 -3.73 29.65
CA SER A 279 -13.62 -2.70 30.33
C SER A 279 -13.86 -1.32 29.73
N VAL A 280 -13.38 -0.28 30.41
CA VAL A 280 -13.54 1.11 29.93
C VAL A 280 -12.53 1.40 28.82
N TRP A 281 -13.02 1.93 27.72
CA TRP A 281 -12.22 2.42 26.58
C TRP A 281 -12.40 3.94 26.49
N ASN A 282 -11.31 4.68 26.57
CA ASN A 282 -11.28 6.13 26.47
C ASN A 282 -10.61 6.56 25.17
N ARG A 283 -10.65 7.85 24.89
CA ARG A 283 -9.97 8.46 23.71
C ARG A 283 -8.47 8.67 23.92
N GLU A 284 -7.95 8.32 25.08
CA GLU A 284 -6.53 8.47 25.43
C GLU A 284 -5.74 7.23 25.07
#